data_3f82d5e1c50ee8713e7f17fdb41ebdd6
#
_entry.id   3f82d5e1c50ee8713e7f17fdb41ebdd6
#
_cell.length_a   1.000
_cell.length_b   1.000
_cell.length_c   1.000
_cell.angle_alpha   90.00
_cell.angle_beta   90.00
_cell.angle_gamma   90.00
#
_symmetry.space_group_name_H-M   'P 1'
#
loop_
_entity.id
_entity.type
_entity.pdbx_description
1 polymer ?
#
loop_
_entity_poly.entity_id
_entity_poly.type
_entity_poly.pdbx_seq_one_letter_code
_entity_poly.pdbx_strand_id
1 'polypeptide(L)'
;VTINLVYHIGMVGNWMNVVSDQFNSLNECGLLDAADRLYLTYSNGDGIWPVQHLLTPLLGGNLHKVKSIEESTQSPWEAPAMNMMLRHCNSSPSPKEEVVFYFHNKGTSRWSEDWKSKLDVPESYAYSLYWRKYLEYFTIERPQLCLDQLLLKGATSGSPNWRPG
;
A
#
# COMPACT_ATOMS: atom_id res chain seq x y z
N VAL A 1 7.97 18.36 -5.74
CA VAL A 1 6.76 17.62 -5.32
C VAL A 1 7.14 16.70 -4.18
N THR A 2 6.41 16.76 -3.07
CA THR A 2 6.59 15.87 -1.92
C THR A 2 5.83 14.56 -2.17
N ILE A 3 6.48 13.43 -1.98
CA ILE A 3 5.89 12.11 -2.18
C ILE A 3 5.64 11.45 -0.84
N ASN A 4 4.38 11.15 -0.55
CA ASN A 4 3.95 10.47 0.67
C ASN A 4 3.38 9.10 0.33
N LEU A 5 3.80 8.09 1.07
CA LEU A 5 3.25 6.74 0.96
C LEU A 5 2.34 6.47 2.16
N VAL A 6 1.17 5.95 1.92
CA VAL A 6 0.25 5.43 2.94
C VAL A 6 0.00 3.96 2.64
N TYR A 7 0.34 3.10 3.58
CA TYR A 7 0.23 1.66 3.40
C TYR A 7 -0.60 1.03 4.52
N HIS A 8 -1.66 0.33 4.14
CA HIS A 8 -2.50 -0.43 5.06
C HIS A 8 -2.18 -1.92 5.01
N ILE A 9 -1.95 -2.53 6.19
CA ILE A 9 -1.64 -3.94 6.36
C ILE A 9 -2.82 -4.65 7.02
N GLY A 10 -3.56 -5.44 6.26
CA GLY A 10 -4.50 -6.42 6.81
C GLY A 10 -3.74 -7.69 7.20
N MET A 11 -3.62 -7.95 8.50
CA MET A 11 -2.84 -9.08 9.02
C MET A 11 -3.65 -10.38 8.97
N VAL A 12 -4.04 -10.82 7.76
CA VAL A 12 -4.83 -12.03 7.52
C VAL A 12 -4.21 -12.87 6.41
N GLY A 13 -4.37 -14.18 6.50
CA GLY A 13 -3.86 -15.12 5.49
C GLY A 13 -2.34 -14.99 5.27
N ASN A 14 -1.90 -14.93 4.04
CA ASN A 14 -0.47 -14.81 3.68
C ASN A 14 0.07 -13.38 3.65
N TRP A 15 -0.44 -12.52 4.52
CA TRP A 15 -0.14 -11.09 4.52
C TRP A 15 1.37 -10.77 4.54
N MET A 16 2.18 -11.53 5.30
CA MET A 16 3.62 -11.29 5.39
C MET A 16 4.32 -11.42 4.04
N ASN A 17 3.96 -12.46 3.26
CA ASN A 17 4.55 -12.67 1.93
C ASN A 17 4.15 -11.54 0.99
N VAL A 18 2.86 -11.14 1.01
CA VAL A 18 2.38 -10.07 0.13
C VAL A 18 3.01 -8.73 0.47
N VAL A 19 3.10 -8.39 1.76
CA VAL A 19 3.77 -7.16 2.21
C VAL A 19 5.25 -7.17 1.82
N SER A 20 5.94 -8.30 2.00
CA SER A 20 7.35 -8.45 1.60
C SER A 20 7.54 -8.22 0.10
N ASP A 21 6.71 -8.87 -0.74
CA ASP A 21 6.75 -8.72 -2.19
C ASP A 21 6.54 -7.25 -2.61
N GLN A 22 5.53 -6.59 -2.03
CA GLN A 22 5.21 -5.20 -2.35
C GLN A 22 6.32 -4.24 -1.91
N PHE A 23 6.89 -4.41 -0.71
CA PHE A 23 8.01 -3.57 -0.26
C PHE A 23 9.29 -3.81 -1.06
N ASN A 24 9.57 -5.05 -1.49
CA ASN A 24 10.66 -5.33 -2.42
C ASN A 24 10.45 -4.59 -3.75
N SER A 25 9.24 -4.65 -4.31
CA SER A 25 8.91 -3.92 -5.54
C SER A 25 9.01 -2.39 -5.37
N LEU A 26 8.60 -1.84 -4.21
CA LEU A 26 8.76 -0.40 -3.89
C LEU A 26 10.23 0.01 -3.80
N ASN A 27 11.11 -0.86 -3.30
CA ASN A 27 12.54 -0.64 -3.30
C ASN A 27 13.13 -0.73 -4.71
N GLU A 28 12.80 -1.79 -5.45
CA GLU A 28 13.32 -2.04 -6.80
C GLU A 28 12.95 -0.93 -7.81
N CYS A 29 11.73 -0.41 -7.73
CA CYS A 29 11.31 0.71 -8.60
C CYS A 29 11.80 2.08 -8.12
N GLY A 30 12.43 2.17 -6.94
CA GLY A 30 12.95 3.40 -6.37
C GLY A 30 11.89 4.32 -5.73
N LEU A 31 10.62 3.91 -5.68
CA LEU A 31 9.55 4.75 -5.11
C LEU A 31 9.72 4.93 -3.60
N LEU A 32 10.21 3.91 -2.90
CA LEU A 32 10.49 4.02 -1.46
C LEU A 32 11.65 5.00 -1.19
N ASP A 33 12.67 5.02 -2.04
CA ASP A 33 13.78 5.97 -1.93
C ASP A 33 13.34 7.40 -2.28
N ALA A 34 12.47 7.56 -3.27
CA ALA A 34 11.92 8.85 -3.67
C ALA A 34 10.90 9.43 -2.68
N ALA A 35 10.30 8.60 -1.84
CA ALA A 35 9.32 9.04 -0.85
C ALA A 35 9.95 9.89 0.26
N ASP A 36 9.24 10.94 0.67
CA ASP A 36 9.61 11.79 1.80
C ASP A 36 9.08 11.23 3.13
N ARG A 37 7.91 10.60 3.09
CA ARG A 37 7.24 10.10 4.29
C ARG A 37 6.50 8.80 3.99
N LEU A 38 6.49 7.92 4.99
CA LEU A 38 5.74 6.67 5.00
C LEU A 38 4.82 6.63 6.23
N TYR A 39 3.55 6.41 5.98
CA TYR A 39 2.52 6.24 7.00
C TYR A 39 1.99 4.81 6.92
N LEU A 40 1.94 4.13 8.04
CA LEU A 40 1.52 2.75 8.14
C LEU A 40 0.27 2.62 8.99
N THR A 41 -0.66 1.80 8.55
CA THR A 41 -1.78 1.35 9.36
C THR A 41 -1.88 -0.18 9.29
N TYR A 42 -2.37 -0.81 10.35
CA TYR A 42 -2.58 -2.26 10.35
C TYR A 42 -3.89 -2.64 11.05
N SER A 43 -4.39 -3.82 10.72
CA SER A 43 -5.62 -4.39 11.29
C SER A 43 -5.53 -5.90 11.44
N ASN A 44 -6.37 -6.45 12.30
CA ASN A 44 -6.53 -7.91 12.54
C ASN A 44 -5.28 -8.62 13.06
N GLY A 45 -4.42 -7.91 13.79
CA GLY A 45 -3.19 -8.49 14.34
C GLY A 45 -3.13 -8.46 15.85
N ASP A 46 -2.16 -9.19 16.39
CA ASP A 46 -1.87 -9.24 17.82
C ASP A 46 -0.90 -8.11 18.23
N GLY A 47 -1.18 -6.89 17.75
CA GLY A 47 -0.40 -5.68 18.03
C GLY A 47 0.64 -5.32 16.96
N ILE A 48 1.44 -4.32 17.27
CA ILE A 48 2.39 -3.69 16.34
C ILE A 48 3.65 -4.54 16.05
N TRP A 49 4.03 -5.42 16.97
CA TRP A 49 5.33 -6.10 16.90
C TRP A 49 5.53 -6.92 15.61
N PRO A 50 4.56 -7.71 15.10
CA PRO A 50 4.74 -8.45 13.86
C PRO A 50 4.99 -7.53 12.66
N VAL A 51 4.33 -6.37 12.63
CA VAL A 51 4.50 -5.36 11.57
C VAL A 51 5.91 -4.76 11.62
N GLN A 52 6.37 -4.35 12.80
CA GLN A 52 7.70 -3.79 12.98
C GLN A 52 8.79 -4.82 12.65
N HIS A 53 8.63 -6.05 13.11
CA HIS A 53 9.58 -7.14 12.85
C HIS A 53 9.71 -7.42 11.35
N LEU A 54 8.61 -7.44 10.62
CA LEU A 54 8.62 -7.63 9.17
C LEU A 54 9.22 -6.44 8.42
N LEU A 55 8.80 -5.22 8.77
CA LEU A 55 9.12 -4.04 7.97
C LEU A 55 10.53 -3.48 8.24
N THR A 56 11.09 -3.67 9.44
CA THR A 56 12.42 -3.15 9.77
C THR A 56 13.50 -3.57 8.77
N PRO A 57 13.67 -4.86 8.43
CA PRO A 57 14.63 -5.27 7.42
C PRO A 57 14.28 -4.82 5.99
N LEU A 58 12.99 -4.76 5.65
CA LEU A 58 12.53 -4.35 4.32
C LEU A 58 12.74 -2.86 4.05
N LEU A 59 12.57 -2.04 5.08
CA LEU A 59 12.78 -0.59 4.99
C LEU A 59 14.26 -0.20 5.04
N GLY A 60 15.09 -0.96 5.78
CA GLY A 60 16.52 -0.69 5.85
C GLY A 60 16.82 0.79 6.16
N GLY A 61 17.58 1.44 5.29
CA GLY A 61 17.93 2.86 5.40
C GLY A 61 16.74 3.82 5.34
N ASN A 62 15.58 3.37 4.84
CA ASN A 62 14.36 4.18 4.72
C ASN A 62 13.50 4.19 6.00
N LEU A 63 13.91 3.50 7.06
CA LEU A 63 13.15 3.45 8.31
C LEU A 63 12.87 4.84 8.91
N HIS A 64 13.76 5.80 8.74
CA HIS A 64 13.60 7.19 9.20
C HIS A 64 12.42 7.94 8.55
N LYS A 65 11.92 7.45 7.41
CA LYS A 65 10.76 8.01 6.69
C LYS A 65 9.43 7.63 7.33
N VAL A 66 9.39 6.61 8.19
CA VAL A 66 8.17 6.20 8.90
C VAL A 66 7.77 7.28 9.88
N LYS A 67 6.60 7.89 9.67
CA LYS A 67 6.06 8.98 10.50
C LYS A 67 5.07 8.50 11.53
N SER A 68 4.29 7.49 11.20
CA SER A 68 3.37 6.85 12.15
C SER A 68 3.10 5.41 11.77
N ILE A 69 2.74 4.61 12.79
CA ILE A 69 2.17 3.27 12.65
C ILE A 69 0.94 3.24 13.54
N GLU A 70 -0.25 3.11 12.95
CA GLU A 70 -1.52 3.18 13.67
C GLU A 70 -2.31 1.88 13.53
N GLU A 71 -2.85 1.39 14.64
CA GLU A 71 -3.73 0.23 14.65
C GLU A 71 -5.16 0.61 14.26
N SER A 72 -5.77 -0.23 13.43
CA SER A 72 -7.20 -0.16 13.11
C SER A 72 -7.97 -1.18 13.93
N THR A 73 -8.74 -0.70 14.87
CA THR A 73 -9.62 -1.55 15.69
C THR A 73 -11.08 -1.55 15.19
N GLN A 74 -11.39 -0.77 14.15
CA GLN A 74 -12.74 -0.58 13.65
C GLN A 74 -12.90 -0.96 12.19
N SER A 75 -14.05 -1.54 11.86
CA SER A 75 -14.45 -1.78 10.46
C SER A 75 -15.11 -0.49 9.87
N PRO A 76 -14.89 -0.19 8.57
CA PRO A 76 -14.06 -0.94 7.62
C PRO A 76 -12.57 -0.78 7.90
N TRP A 77 -11.83 -1.86 7.77
CA TRP A 77 -10.45 -1.98 8.23
C TRP A 77 -9.47 -1.02 7.55
N GLU A 78 -9.78 -0.56 6.35
CA GLU A 78 -8.99 0.42 5.60
C GLU A 78 -9.30 1.88 6.00
N ALA A 79 -10.38 2.11 6.78
CA ALA A 79 -10.80 3.45 7.17
C ALA A 79 -9.71 4.28 7.88
N PRO A 80 -8.86 3.72 8.75
CA PRO A 80 -7.77 4.48 9.34
C PRO A 80 -6.78 5.02 8.32
N ALA A 81 -6.45 4.26 7.29
CA ALA A 81 -5.55 4.72 6.23
C ALA A 81 -6.20 5.89 5.44
N MET A 82 -7.50 5.78 5.12
CA MET A 82 -8.24 6.86 4.48
C MET A 82 -8.32 8.10 5.35
N ASN A 83 -8.60 7.93 6.65
CA ASN A 83 -8.63 9.02 7.63
C ASN A 83 -7.24 9.65 7.80
N MET A 84 -6.19 8.86 7.76
CA MET A 84 -4.81 9.35 7.82
C MET A 84 -4.49 10.21 6.60
N MET A 85 -4.83 9.77 5.40
CA MET A 85 -4.68 10.56 4.18
C MET A 85 -5.47 11.86 4.27
N LEU A 86 -6.72 11.81 4.72
CA LEU A 86 -7.56 12.99 4.87
C LEU A 86 -6.96 13.99 5.87
N ARG A 87 -6.51 13.51 7.05
CA ARG A 87 -5.82 14.36 8.05
C ARG A 87 -4.57 15.00 7.45
N HIS A 88 -3.77 14.22 6.74
CA HIS A 88 -2.56 14.71 6.08
C HIS A 88 -2.89 15.80 5.06
N CYS A 89 -3.82 15.55 4.14
CA CYS A 89 -4.23 16.52 3.12
C CYS A 89 -4.78 17.82 3.72
N ASN A 90 -5.58 17.71 4.79
CA ASN A 90 -6.17 18.88 5.47
C ASN A 90 -5.14 19.69 6.27
N SER A 91 -4.06 19.08 6.72
CA SER A 91 -3.00 19.74 7.51
C SER A 91 -1.80 20.20 6.69
N SER A 92 -1.71 19.80 5.43
CA SER A 92 -0.60 20.17 4.57
C SER A 92 -0.63 21.67 4.24
N PRO A 93 0.49 22.38 4.40
CA PRO A 93 0.60 23.79 4.00
C PRO A 93 0.62 23.98 2.48
N SER A 94 0.97 22.94 1.72
CA SER A 94 1.12 22.98 0.26
C SER A 94 0.52 21.75 -0.43
N PRO A 95 -0.80 21.48 -0.26
CA PRO A 95 -1.39 20.22 -0.75
C PRO A 95 -1.29 20.03 -2.27
N LYS A 96 -1.14 21.11 -3.03
CA LYS A 96 -0.95 21.05 -4.50
C LYS A 96 0.45 20.59 -4.93
N GLU A 97 1.39 20.58 -4.01
CA GLU A 97 2.78 20.15 -4.23
C GLU A 97 3.05 18.78 -3.65
N GLU A 98 2.02 18.09 -3.18
CA GLU A 98 2.13 16.77 -2.58
C GLU A 98 1.39 15.72 -3.40
N VAL A 99 1.98 14.54 -3.49
CA VAL A 99 1.35 13.33 -4.04
C VAL A 99 1.30 12.29 -2.95
N VAL A 100 0.15 11.64 -2.82
CA VAL A 100 -0.04 10.53 -1.88
C VAL A 100 -0.30 9.26 -2.68
N PHE A 101 0.57 8.28 -2.50
CA PHE A 101 0.34 6.92 -2.96
C PHE A 101 -0.29 6.10 -1.84
N TYR A 102 -1.41 5.46 -2.14
CA TYR A 102 -2.06 4.53 -1.23
C TYR A 102 -1.92 3.09 -1.68
N PHE A 103 -1.51 2.24 -0.78
CA PHE A 103 -1.35 0.80 -0.99
C PHE A 103 -2.01 0.00 0.12
N HIS A 104 -2.38 -1.24 -0.19
CA HIS A 104 -2.73 -2.25 0.79
C HIS A 104 -2.47 -3.67 0.25
N ASN A 105 -2.33 -4.63 1.14
CA ASN A 105 -2.08 -6.02 0.81
C ASN A 105 -3.35 -6.77 0.37
N LYS A 106 -3.91 -6.37 -0.77
CA LYS A 106 -5.16 -6.89 -1.35
C LYS A 106 -5.15 -8.41 -1.54
N GLY A 107 -6.26 -9.07 -1.18
CA GLY A 107 -6.51 -10.48 -1.50
C GLY A 107 -5.89 -11.49 -0.50
N THR A 108 -5.18 -11.05 0.52
CA THR A 108 -4.56 -11.93 1.52
C THR A 108 -5.58 -12.74 2.32
N SER A 109 -6.77 -12.18 2.58
CA SER A 109 -7.86 -12.85 3.30
C SER A 109 -8.47 -14.06 2.57
N ARG A 110 -8.19 -14.20 1.27
CA ARG A 110 -8.64 -15.34 0.46
C ARG A 110 -7.63 -16.46 0.38
N TRP A 111 -6.47 -16.30 1.01
CA TRP A 111 -5.46 -17.33 1.10
C TRP A 111 -5.83 -18.38 2.14
N SER A 112 -5.60 -19.67 1.82
CA SER A 112 -5.66 -20.78 2.77
C SER A 112 -4.39 -21.62 2.67
N GLU A 113 -3.81 -21.98 3.80
CA GLU A 113 -2.65 -22.87 3.85
C GLU A 113 -2.96 -24.24 3.25
N ASP A 114 -4.22 -24.69 3.30
CA ASP A 114 -4.67 -25.94 2.70
C ASP A 114 -4.51 -25.95 1.17
N TRP A 115 -4.40 -24.80 0.53
CA TRP A 115 -4.24 -24.70 -0.92
C TRP A 115 -2.79 -24.83 -1.38
N LYS A 116 -1.81 -24.67 -0.49
CA LYS A 116 -0.38 -24.82 -0.84
C LYS A 116 -0.05 -26.17 -1.47
N SER A 117 -0.77 -27.22 -1.07
CA SER A 117 -0.57 -28.59 -1.56
C SER A 117 -1.52 -29.00 -2.70
N LYS A 118 -2.47 -28.14 -3.09
CA LYS A 118 -3.47 -28.41 -4.12
C LYS A 118 -3.07 -27.77 -5.42
N LEU A 119 -3.20 -28.51 -6.52
CA LEU A 119 -3.02 -28.00 -7.89
C LEU A 119 -4.14 -27.02 -8.30
N ASP A 120 -5.31 -27.14 -7.66
CA ASP A 120 -6.45 -26.27 -7.92
C ASP A 120 -6.51 -25.12 -6.90
N VAL A 121 -6.03 -23.97 -7.33
CA VAL A 121 -6.22 -22.70 -6.60
C VAL A 121 -7.65 -22.23 -6.85
N PRO A 122 -8.45 -21.91 -5.81
CA PRO A 122 -9.78 -21.37 -6.01
C PRO A 122 -9.79 -20.16 -6.93
N GLU A 123 -10.73 -20.12 -7.86
CA GLU A 123 -10.89 -19.04 -8.84
C GLU A 123 -10.91 -17.65 -8.16
N SER A 124 -11.58 -17.55 -7.02
CA SER A 124 -11.65 -16.31 -6.24
C SER A 124 -10.28 -15.80 -5.74
N TYR A 125 -9.36 -16.73 -5.43
CA TYR A 125 -7.99 -16.36 -5.04
C TYR A 125 -7.18 -15.96 -6.27
N ALA A 126 -7.24 -16.75 -7.34
CA ALA A 126 -6.57 -16.42 -8.59
C ALA A 126 -6.99 -15.03 -9.11
N TYR A 127 -8.31 -14.74 -9.12
CA TYR A 127 -8.84 -13.44 -9.49
C TYR A 127 -8.26 -12.31 -8.61
N SER A 128 -8.21 -12.51 -7.29
CA SER A 128 -7.65 -11.51 -6.36
C SER A 128 -6.16 -11.28 -6.58
N LEU A 129 -5.41 -12.34 -6.91
CA LEU A 129 -3.99 -12.26 -7.24
C LEU A 129 -3.75 -11.45 -8.53
N TYR A 130 -4.49 -11.77 -9.61
CA TYR A 130 -4.40 -11.03 -10.87
C TYR A 130 -4.76 -9.56 -10.69
N TRP A 131 -5.84 -9.28 -9.96
CA TRP A 131 -6.27 -7.92 -9.67
C TRP A 131 -5.22 -7.14 -8.88
N ARG A 132 -4.63 -7.76 -7.86
CA ARG A 132 -3.53 -7.17 -7.10
C ARG A 132 -2.34 -6.86 -8.00
N LYS A 133 -1.86 -7.83 -8.78
CA LYS A 133 -0.73 -7.63 -9.69
C LYS A 133 -0.98 -6.56 -10.75
N TYR A 134 -2.20 -6.47 -11.26
CA TYR A 134 -2.60 -5.40 -12.16
C TYR A 134 -2.50 -4.01 -11.50
N LEU A 135 -2.96 -3.87 -10.26
CA LEU A 135 -2.84 -2.62 -9.53
C LEU A 135 -1.38 -2.29 -9.20
N GLU A 136 -0.60 -3.27 -8.72
CA GLU A 136 0.82 -3.12 -8.40
C GLU A 136 1.63 -2.65 -9.60
N TYR A 137 1.36 -3.16 -10.78
CA TYR A 137 2.03 -2.75 -12.01
C TYR A 137 1.99 -1.23 -12.22
N PHE A 138 0.83 -0.61 -12.06
CA PHE A 138 0.69 0.83 -12.29
C PHE A 138 1.10 1.68 -11.10
N THR A 139 0.86 1.21 -9.89
CA THR A 139 1.06 2.04 -8.69
C THR A 139 2.42 1.84 -8.03
N ILE A 140 3.01 0.65 -8.17
CA ILE A 140 4.29 0.30 -7.57
C ILE A 140 5.38 0.20 -8.65
N GLU A 141 5.19 -0.68 -9.65
CA GLU A 141 6.25 -0.96 -10.63
C GLU A 141 6.42 0.16 -11.66
N ARG A 142 5.36 0.94 -11.92
CA ARG A 142 5.35 2.06 -12.88
C ARG A 142 4.74 3.33 -12.27
N PRO A 143 5.26 3.82 -11.13
CA PRO A 143 4.67 4.98 -10.44
C PRO A 143 4.70 6.25 -11.29
N GLN A 144 5.65 6.35 -12.22
CA GLN A 144 5.75 7.50 -13.13
C GLN A 144 4.50 7.67 -13.99
N LEU A 145 3.83 6.57 -14.38
CA LEU A 145 2.58 6.65 -15.14
C LEU A 145 1.47 7.36 -14.35
N CYS A 146 1.39 7.11 -13.04
CA CYS A 146 0.44 7.82 -12.17
C CYS A 146 0.85 9.29 -11.97
N LEU A 147 2.13 9.55 -11.74
CA LEU A 147 2.66 10.91 -11.58
C LEU A 147 2.41 11.75 -12.83
N ASP A 148 2.65 11.22 -14.01
CA ASP A 148 2.42 11.91 -15.27
C ASP A 148 0.96 12.28 -15.47
N GLN A 149 0.02 11.39 -15.07
CA GLN A 149 -1.41 11.71 -15.15
C GLN A 149 -1.80 12.83 -14.18
N LEU A 150 -1.27 12.82 -12.96
CA LEU A 150 -1.58 13.81 -11.93
C LEU A 150 -0.93 15.16 -12.25
N LEU A 151 0.35 15.17 -12.59
CA LEU A 151 1.13 16.40 -12.71
C LEU A 151 1.01 17.05 -14.08
N LEU A 152 0.98 16.27 -15.16
CA LEU A 152 0.97 16.80 -16.53
C LEU A 152 -0.44 17.03 -17.06
N LYS A 153 -1.42 16.21 -16.66
CA LYS A 153 -2.79 16.29 -17.17
C LYS A 153 -3.79 16.94 -16.21
N GLY A 154 -3.32 17.36 -15.03
CA GLY A 154 -4.19 17.98 -14.02
C GLY A 154 -5.26 17.03 -13.47
N ALA A 155 -5.07 15.72 -13.59
CA ALA A 155 -5.97 14.73 -12.99
C ALA A 155 -5.95 14.81 -11.46
N THR A 156 -7.05 14.48 -10.82
CA THR A 156 -7.13 14.43 -9.34
C THR A 156 -6.73 13.07 -8.77
N SER A 157 -6.61 12.06 -9.63
CA SER A 157 -6.23 10.70 -9.26
C SER A 157 -5.50 10.01 -10.41
N GLY A 158 -4.45 9.27 -10.09
CA GLY A 158 -3.66 8.42 -11.01
C GLY A 158 -4.01 6.93 -10.91
N SER A 159 -5.23 6.58 -10.52
CA SER A 159 -5.67 5.18 -10.50
C SER A 159 -5.95 4.64 -11.91
N PRO A 160 -5.50 3.42 -12.25
CA PRO A 160 -5.80 2.80 -13.55
C PRO A 160 -7.29 2.54 -13.78
N ASN A 161 -8.08 2.51 -12.71
CA ASN A 161 -9.54 2.31 -12.77
C ASN A 161 -10.33 3.61 -12.67
N TRP A 162 -9.65 4.74 -12.57
CA TRP A 162 -10.33 6.02 -12.48
C TRP A 162 -10.92 6.39 -13.84
N ARG A 163 -12.24 6.65 -13.87
CA ARG A 163 -12.95 7.22 -15.01
C ARG A 163 -13.50 8.56 -14.58
N PRO A 164 -13.21 9.64 -15.30
CA PRO A 164 -13.90 10.90 -15.05
C PRO A 164 -15.39 10.68 -15.29
N GLY A 165 -16.20 11.09 -14.33
CA GLY A 165 -17.67 11.15 -14.44
C GLY A 165 -18.11 12.23 -15.41
#